data_ca17ee1797c4d06b7915c1dd7f67c93c
#
_entry.id   ca17ee1797c4d06b7915c1dd7f67c93c
#
_cell.length_a   1.000
_cell.length_b   1.000
_cell.length_c   1.000
_cell.angle_alpha   90.00
_cell.angle_beta   90.00
_cell.angle_gamma   90.00
#
_symmetry.space_group_name_H-M   'P 1'
#
loop_
_entity.id
_entity.type
_entity.pdbx_description
1 polymer ?
#
loop_
_entity_poly.entity_id
_entity_poly.type
_entity_poly.pdbx_seq_one_letter_code
_entity_poly.pdbx_strand_id
1 'polypeptide(L)'
;MKRLIPALAIAALAAMPLVAQQHEHQADPDKKVAGGGTLPSGWKARVDGNASLNGVKMMPMGGGVHFMTGPAGIYYKPADKGTGAYEARATFTQMEPAAHPEAYGLIIGGADLEGAAQKYTYFLIRQDGKYLIKRRAGDQTPTIADWTDSAAIKKADTSGKMSNTLAVDVGKDKVRFLVNGTEVAAADTAKVDAAGIAGLRINHNLNVHVEGFTVKSR
;
A
#
# COMPACT_ATOMS: atom_id res chain seq x y z
N MET A 1 14.55 5.10 -81.48
CA MET A 1 14.63 4.24 -80.26
C MET A 1 14.57 5.15 -79.03
N LYS A 2 13.42 5.24 -78.39
CA LYS A 2 13.22 6.06 -77.17
C LYS A 2 13.31 5.14 -76.00
N ARG A 3 14.28 5.38 -75.04
CA ARG A 3 14.46 4.63 -73.82
C ARG A 3 13.57 5.25 -72.73
N LEU A 4 12.62 4.49 -72.25
CA LEU A 4 11.83 4.81 -71.06
C LEU A 4 12.64 4.46 -69.79
N ILE A 5 12.79 5.43 -68.88
CA ILE A 5 13.38 5.25 -67.58
C ILE A 5 12.20 5.09 -66.60
N PRO A 6 12.14 4.03 -65.74
CA PRO A 6 11.11 3.92 -64.77
C PRO A 6 11.47 4.79 -63.52
N ALA A 7 10.57 5.65 -63.11
CA ALA A 7 10.68 6.41 -61.87
C ALA A 7 10.37 5.51 -60.68
N LEU A 8 11.34 5.39 -59.79
CA LEU A 8 11.21 4.66 -58.52
C LEU A 8 10.54 5.59 -57.47
N ALA A 9 9.30 5.32 -57.12
CA ALA A 9 8.61 6.04 -56.06
C ALA A 9 9.04 5.48 -54.69
N ILE A 10 9.78 6.29 -53.93
CA ILE A 10 10.14 5.97 -52.54
C ILE A 10 8.96 6.40 -51.65
N ALA A 11 8.23 5.44 -51.11
CA ALA A 11 7.23 5.68 -50.11
C ALA A 11 7.91 5.92 -48.75
N ALA A 12 7.93 7.15 -48.28
CA ALA A 12 8.36 7.50 -46.95
C ALA A 12 7.29 7.08 -45.90
N LEU A 13 7.53 6.02 -45.16
CA LEU A 13 6.74 5.71 -43.96
C LEU A 13 7.05 6.77 -42.90
N ALA A 14 6.11 7.66 -42.65
CA ALA A 14 6.13 8.55 -41.51
C ALA A 14 5.84 7.73 -40.24
N ALA A 15 6.87 7.48 -39.42
CA ALA A 15 6.70 6.94 -38.08
C ALA A 15 6.02 8.00 -37.21
N MET A 16 4.74 7.84 -36.90
CA MET A 16 4.07 8.65 -35.90
C MET A 16 4.63 8.26 -34.53
N PRO A 17 5.04 9.23 -33.70
CA PRO A 17 5.41 8.92 -32.32
C PRO A 17 4.16 8.41 -31.59
N LEU A 18 4.29 7.22 -30.98
CA LEU A 18 3.30 6.69 -30.03
C LEU A 18 3.29 7.64 -28.83
N VAL A 19 2.37 8.60 -28.82
CA VAL A 19 2.09 9.38 -27.61
C VAL A 19 1.47 8.40 -26.63
N ALA A 20 2.27 7.93 -25.66
CA ALA A 20 1.77 7.22 -24.52
C ALA A 20 0.71 8.13 -23.87
N GLN A 21 -0.55 7.70 -23.91
CA GLN A 21 -1.61 8.31 -23.14
C GLN A 21 -1.22 8.16 -21.66
N GLN A 22 -0.61 9.19 -21.12
CA GLN A 22 -0.62 9.39 -19.67
C GLN A 22 -2.10 9.53 -19.32
N HIS A 23 -2.67 8.48 -18.73
CA HIS A 23 -3.91 8.63 -18.00
C HIS A 23 -3.61 9.68 -16.93
N GLU A 24 -4.05 10.90 -17.16
CA GLU A 24 -4.19 11.90 -16.11
C GLU A 24 -5.12 11.25 -15.09
N HIS A 25 -4.53 10.73 -14.00
CA HIS A 25 -5.28 10.44 -12.81
C HIS A 25 -5.89 11.78 -12.40
N GLN A 26 -7.17 11.93 -12.61
CA GLN A 26 -7.94 13.06 -12.13
C GLN A 26 -7.60 13.16 -10.64
N ALA A 27 -6.89 14.20 -10.24
CA ALA A 27 -6.34 14.33 -8.91
C ALA A 27 -7.50 14.28 -7.92
N ASP A 28 -7.59 13.19 -7.14
CA ASP A 28 -8.48 13.11 -5.99
C ASP A 28 -7.78 13.85 -4.84
N PRO A 29 -8.16 15.10 -4.55
CA PRO A 29 -7.45 15.89 -3.55
C PRO A 29 -7.66 15.31 -2.16
N ASP A 30 -6.64 15.42 -1.33
CA ASP A 30 -6.73 15.04 0.08
C ASP A 30 -7.88 15.74 0.80
N LYS A 31 -8.74 14.99 1.45
CA LYS A 31 -9.82 15.51 2.29
C LYS A 31 -9.25 16.31 3.46
N LYS A 32 -9.93 17.36 3.84
CA LYS A 32 -9.62 18.08 5.09
C LYS A 32 -10.07 17.25 6.28
N VAL A 33 -9.15 16.95 7.19
CA VAL A 33 -9.43 16.22 8.43
C VAL A 33 -9.31 17.17 9.62
N ALA A 34 -10.44 17.39 10.31
CA ALA A 34 -10.46 18.26 11.49
C ALA A 34 -9.84 17.56 12.71
N GLY A 35 -9.01 18.28 13.46
CA GLY A 35 -8.38 17.78 14.70
C GLY A 35 -7.31 16.72 14.48
N GLY A 36 -6.63 16.77 13.32
CA GLY A 36 -5.45 15.97 13.03
C GLY A 36 -4.16 16.52 13.65
N GLY A 37 -3.03 15.85 13.34
CA GLY A 37 -1.68 16.30 13.73
C GLY A 37 -1.14 15.67 15.01
N THR A 38 -1.96 15.01 15.82
CA THR A 38 -1.52 14.36 17.06
C THR A 38 -1.58 12.84 16.94
N LEU A 39 -0.51 12.17 17.36
CA LEU A 39 -0.42 10.72 17.42
C LEU A 39 -0.58 10.22 18.86
N PRO A 40 -1.21 9.05 19.08
CA PRO A 40 -1.19 8.40 20.39
C PRO A 40 0.24 8.09 20.84
N SER A 41 0.45 8.00 22.15
CA SER A 41 1.76 7.74 22.73
C SER A 41 2.44 6.51 22.13
N GLY A 42 3.73 6.64 21.84
CA GLY A 42 4.57 5.59 21.24
C GLY A 42 4.43 5.41 19.72
N TRP A 43 3.44 6.05 19.09
CA TRP A 43 3.29 6.01 17.65
C TRP A 43 4.14 7.08 16.96
N LYS A 44 4.65 6.72 15.79
CA LYS A 44 5.26 7.60 14.80
C LYS A 44 4.50 7.47 13.48
N ALA A 45 4.59 8.51 12.65
CA ALA A 45 4.02 8.51 11.33
C ALA A 45 4.94 9.20 10.33
N ARG A 46 4.83 8.78 9.08
CA ARG A 46 5.33 9.51 7.92
C ARG A 46 4.23 9.57 6.88
N VAL A 47 3.78 10.75 6.56
CA VAL A 47 2.86 11.00 5.44
C VAL A 47 3.63 11.08 4.13
N ASP A 48 2.97 10.74 3.03
CA ASP A 48 3.60 10.70 1.72
C ASP A 48 3.82 12.13 1.17
N GLY A 49 4.84 12.27 0.35
CA GLY A 49 5.20 13.53 -0.29
C GLY A 49 5.55 14.63 0.72
N ASN A 50 5.01 15.83 0.48
CA ASN A 50 5.17 17.02 1.32
C ASN A 50 3.91 17.30 2.15
N ALA A 51 3.01 16.31 2.30
CA ALA A 51 1.78 16.48 3.04
C ALA A 51 2.04 16.68 4.55
N SER A 52 1.08 17.29 5.23
CA SER A 52 1.16 17.54 6.66
C SER A 52 0.41 16.47 7.45
N LEU A 53 0.99 16.05 8.58
CA LEU A 53 0.31 15.20 9.55
C LEU A 53 -0.99 15.83 10.08
N ASN A 54 -1.16 17.16 9.98
CA ASN A 54 -2.41 17.82 10.33
C ASN A 54 -3.62 17.33 9.51
N GLY A 55 -3.39 16.75 8.33
CA GLY A 55 -4.39 16.07 7.52
C GLY A 55 -4.72 14.64 7.96
N VAL A 56 -4.18 14.18 9.09
CA VAL A 56 -4.43 12.83 9.61
C VAL A 56 -4.89 12.91 11.06
N LYS A 57 -6.03 12.30 11.36
CA LYS A 57 -6.51 12.09 12.72
C LYS A 57 -6.34 10.63 13.08
N MET A 58 -5.59 10.37 14.14
CA MET A 58 -5.35 9.05 14.69
C MET A 58 -5.71 9.07 16.16
N MET A 59 -6.63 8.20 16.60
CA MET A 59 -7.10 8.18 17.96
C MET A 59 -7.29 6.76 18.48
N PRO A 60 -7.02 6.48 19.76
CA PRO A 60 -7.44 5.24 20.40
C PRO A 60 -8.97 5.11 20.38
N MET A 61 -9.48 3.93 20.03
CA MET A 61 -10.90 3.61 20.03
C MET A 61 -11.11 2.10 20.19
N GLY A 62 -11.95 1.68 21.14
CA GLY A 62 -12.41 0.30 21.27
C GLY A 62 -11.31 -0.77 21.37
N GLY A 63 -10.17 -0.47 22.01
CA GLY A 63 -9.02 -1.41 22.07
C GLY A 63 -8.11 -1.39 20.85
N GLY A 64 -8.42 -0.59 19.84
CA GLY A 64 -7.65 -0.39 18.62
C GLY A 64 -7.29 1.08 18.39
N VAL A 65 -7.04 1.40 17.14
CA VAL A 65 -6.72 2.75 16.66
C VAL A 65 -7.59 3.08 15.46
N HIS A 66 -8.18 4.26 15.49
CA HIS A 66 -9.03 4.74 14.41
C HIS A 66 -8.31 5.82 13.61
N PHE A 67 -8.38 5.72 12.29
CA PHE A 67 -7.75 6.62 11.34
C PHE A 67 -8.79 7.34 10.49
N MET A 68 -8.63 8.64 10.35
CA MET A 68 -9.23 9.46 9.30
C MET A 68 -8.08 10.14 8.57
N THR A 69 -7.89 9.81 7.29
CA THR A 69 -6.79 10.34 6.50
C THR A 69 -7.27 11.29 5.40
N GLY A 70 -6.60 12.42 5.26
CA GLY A 70 -6.49 13.16 4.00
C GLY A 70 -5.33 12.54 3.21
N PRO A 71 -4.05 12.84 3.57
CA PRO A 71 -2.91 12.22 2.90
C PRO A 71 -2.71 10.76 3.30
N ALA A 72 -2.07 10.00 2.40
CA ALA A 72 -1.57 8.68 2.66
C ALA A 72 -0.35 8.71 3.60
N GLY A 73 -0.13 7.61 4.35
CA GLY A 73 1.04 7.53 5.22
C GLY A 73 1.28 6.15 5.81
N ILE A 74 2.42 6.00 6.47
CA ILE A 74 2.76 4.86 7.30
C ILE A 74 2.73 5.25 8.78
N TYR A 75 2.29 4.31 9.62
CA TYR A 75 2.11 4.50 11.06
C TYR A 75 2.70 3.30 11.78
N TYR A 76 3.57 3.55 12.75
CA TYR A 76 4.33 2.48 13.40
C TYR A 76 4.76 2.85 14.81
N LYS A 77 5.06 1.83 15.60
CA LYS A 77 5.79 2.00 16.85
C LYS A 77 7.20 1.46 16.65
N PRO A 78 8.26 2.21 17.01
CA PRO A 78 9.64 1.73 16.85
C PRO A 78 9.96 0.43 17.59
N ALA A 79 9.18 0.09 18.62
CA ALA A 79 9.32 -1.14 19.39
C ALA A 79 8.74 -2.38 18.67
N ASP A 80 7.78 -2.20 17.75
CA ASP A 80 7.13 -3.30 17.04
C ASP A 80 8.03 -3.79 15.89
N LYS A 81 9.00 -4.65 16.22
CA LYS A 81 9.99 -5.18 15.28
C LYS A 81 9.84 -6.67 15.10
N GLY A 82 9.93 -7.10 13.84
CA GLY A 82 10.06 -8.51 13.47
C GLY A 82 11.50 -8.85 13.10
N THR A 83 12.01 -9.96 13.63
CA THR A 83 13.33 -10.53 13.30
C THR A 83 13.23 -12.05 13.27
N GLY A 84 13.95 -12.68 12.35
CA GLY A 84 13.85 -14.13 12.16
C GLY A 84 12.46 -14.54 11.67
N ALA A 85 11.90 -15.61 12.23
CA ALA A 85 10.54 -16.04 11.95
C ALA A 85 9.54 -15.33 12.88
N TYR A 86 8.52 -14.69 12.30
CA TYR A 86 7.50 -13.96 13.04
C TYR A 86 6.21 -13.79 12.23
N GLU A 87 5.13 -13.39 12.89
CA GLU A 87 3.88 -12.96 12.27
C GLU A 87 3.60 -11.49 12.63
N ALA A 88 3.33 -10.66 11.62
CA ALA A 88 2.71 -9.34 11.78
C ALA A 88 1.24 -9.45 11.37
N ARG A 89 0.31 -8.98 12.22
CA ARG A 89 -1.13 -9.15 11.99
C ARG A 89 -1.94 -7.96 12.48
N ALA A 90 -3.03 -7.63 11.78
CA ALA A 90 -4.05 -6.68 12.23
C ALA A 90 -5.39 -6.96 11.55
N THR A 91 -6.48 -6.55 12.20
CA THR A 91 -7.81 -6.49 11.59
C THR A 91 -8.13 -5.04 11.25
N PHE A 92 -8.49 -4.81 9.99
CA PHE A 92 -8.85 -3.51 9.45
C PHE A 92 -10.34 -3.49 9.16
N THR A 93 -11.04 -2.50 9.66
CA THR A 93 -12.44 -2.24 9.33
C THR A 93 -12.53 -0.88 8.65
N GLN A 94 -12.80 -0.88 7.34
CA GLN A 94 -13.16 0.33 6.62
C GLN A 94 -14.58 0.73 7.06
N MET A 95 -14.77 1.99 7.42
CA MET A 95 -16.00 2.47 8.09
C MET A 95 -17.00 3.10 7.14
N GLU A 96 -16.53 3.54 5.96
CA GLU A 96 -17.34 4.21 4.94
C GLU A 96 -16.76 3.97 3.54
N PRO A 97 -17.55 4.12 2.46
CA PRO A 97 -17.07 4.02 1.09
C PRO A 97 -16.00 5.08 0.82
N ALA A 98 -14.89 4.68 0.23
CA ALA A 98 -13.98 5.62 -0.42
C ALA A 98 -14.52 5.96 -1.82
N ALA A 99 -14.40 7.23 -2.24
CA ALA A 99 -14.83 7.68 -3.57
C ALA A 99 -14.07 6.94 -4.69
N HIS A 100 -12.80 6.64 -4.44
CA HIS A 100 -11.97 5.77 -5.27
C HIS A 100 -11.52 4.56 -4.44
N PRO A 101 -11.22 3.40 -5.07
CA PRO A 101 -10.70 2.23 -4.35
C PRO A 101 -9.33 2.53 -3.75
N GLU A 102 -9.32 3.02 -2.53
CA GLU A 102 -8.11 3.28 -1.76
C GLU A 102 -7.72 2.07 -0.90
N ALA A 103 -6.42 1.97 -0.58
CA ALA A 103 -5.85 0.79 0.02
C ALA A 103 -5.32 1.02 1.44
N TYR A 104 -5.35 -0.03 2.24
CA TYR A 104 -4.78 -0.07 3.57
C TYR A 104 -4.19 -1.45 3.87
N GLY A 105 -3.30 -1.53 4.84
CA GLY A 105 -2.73 -2.80 5.25
C GLY A 105 -1.48 -2.67 6.11
N LEU A 106 -0.62 -3.68 6.00
CA LEU A 106 0.56 -3.86 6.83
C LEU A 106 1.84 -3.38 6.13
N ILE A 107 2.80 -2.88 6.89
CA ILE A 107 4.20 -2.79 6.51
C ILE A 107 5.03 -3.72 7.39
N ILE A 108 6.11 -4.28 6.83
CA ILE A 108 7.13 -5.08 7.52
C ILE A 108 8.52 -4.67 7.08
N GLY A 109 9.55 -5.04 7.87
CA GLY A 109 10.94 -4.83 7.51
C GLY A 109 11.36 -3.37 7.44
N GLY A 110 10.66 -2.50 8.15
CA GLY A 110 10.89 -1.06 8.14
C GLY A 110 12.26 -0.68 8.68
N ALA A 111 13.00 0.10 7.89
CA ALA A 111 14.25 0.74 8.27
C ALA A 111 14.33 2.14 7.68
N ASP A 112 14.99 3.06 8.39
CA ASP A 112 15.12 4.47 8.02
C ASP A 112 13.78 5.14 7.65
N LEU A 113 12.70 4.81 8.39
CA LEU A 113 11.34 5.21 8.03
C LEU A 113 11.12 6.73 8.04
N GLU A 114 11.98 7.50 8.70
CA GLU A 114 11.96 8.97 8.73
C GLU A 114 12.89 9.60 7.68
N GLY A 115 13.87 8.84 7.18
CA GLY A 115 14.92 9.31 6.27
C GLY A 115 14.56 9.15 4.79
N ALA A 116 15.47 9.65 3.93
CA ALA A 116 15.34 9.52 2.48
C ALA A 116 15.57 8.08 1.99
N ALA A 117 16.38 7.29 2.72
CA ALA A 117 16.68 5.90 2.41
C ALA A 117 15.67 4.91 3.01
N GLN A 118 14.45 5.38 3.32
CA GLN A 118 13.38 4.54 3.87
C GLN A 118 13.20 3.26 3.07
N LYS A 119 13.03 2.15 3.77
CA LYS A 119 12.72 0.87 3.13
C LYS A 119 11.74 0.07 3.99
N TYR A 120 10.84 -0.63 3.33
CA TYR A 120 9.87 -1.56 3.92
C TYR A 120 9.16 -2.34 2.82
N THR A 121 8.60 -3.48 3.15
CA THR A 121 7.62 -4.17 2.29
C THR A 121 6.22 -3.83 2.80
N TYR A 122 5.30 -3.58 1.88
CA TYR A 122 3.90 -3.34 2.23
C TYR A 122 2.96 -4.29 1.51
N PHE A 123 1.97 -4.76 2.26
CA PHE A 123 0.88 -5.61 1.83
C PHE A 123 -0.43 -4.89 2.07
N LEU A 124 -1.14 -4.56 0.99
CA LEU A 124 -2.35 -3.77 1.00
C LEU A 124 -3.51 -4.51 0.39
N ILE A 125 -4.72 -4.20 0.88
CA ILE A 125 -5.98 -4.55 0.24
C ILE A 125 -6.81 -3.29 0.01
N ARG A 126 -7.81 -3.40 -0.88
CA ARG A 126 -8.76 -2.31 -1.15
C ARG A 126 -10.19 -2.83 -1.28
N GLN A 127 -11.15 -1.90 -1.22
CA GLN A 127 -12.59 -2.19 -1.14
C GLN A 127 -13.16 -2.99 -2.33
N ASP A 128 -12.50 -2.99 -3.48
CA ASP A 128 -12.91 -3.75 -4.67
C ASP A 128 -12.46 -5.23 -4.66
N GLY A 129 -11.78 -5.68 -3.58
CA GLY A 129 -11.37 -7.07 -3.39
C GLY A 129 -10.02 -7.42 -4.00
N LYS A 130 -9.14 -6.45 -4.19
CA LYS A 130 -7.79 -6.65 -4.71
C LYS A 130 -6.73 -6.46 -3.62
N TYR A 131 -5.60 -7.17 -3.77
CA TYR A 131 -4.40 -6.96 -2.96
C TYR A 131 -3.22 -6.49 -3.82
N LEU A 132 -2.23 -5.89 -3.17
CA LEU A 132 -0.98 -5.41 -3.75
C LEU A 132 0.16 -5.69 -2.78
N ILE A 133 1.33 -6.10 -3.30
CA ILE A 133 2.55 -6.24 -2.52
C ILE A 133 3.68 -5.51 -3.24
N LYS A 134 4.29 -4.54 -2.58
CA LYS A 134 5.46 -3.81 -3.09
C LYS A 134 6.51 -3.60 -2.01
N ARG A 135 7.72 -3.28 -2.44
CA ARG A 135 8.78 -2.77 -1.58
C ARG A 135 8.88 -1.25 -1.73
N ARG A 136 9.20 -0.58 -0.66
CA ARG A 136 9.73 0.80 -0.68
C ARG A 136 11.23 0.73 -0.54
N ALA A 137 11.96 1.40 -1.42
CA ALA A 137 13.41 1.49 -1.40
C ALA A 137 13.81 2.92 -1.79
N GLY A 138 13.88 3.80 -0.80
CA GLY A 138 14.02 5.25 -1.02
C GLY A 138 12.80 5.81 -1.73
N ASP A 139 12.98 6.34 -2.93
CA ASP A 139 11.93 6.85 -3.82
C ASP A 139 11.33 5.75 -4.73
N GLN A 140 11.96 4.58 -4.84
CA GLN A 140 11.53 3.49 -5.68
C GLN A 140 10.48 2.61 -5.00
N THR A 141 9.58 2.02 -5.81
CA THR A 141 8.54 1.11 -5.31
C THR A 141 8.45 -0.17 -6.17
N PRO A 142 9.50 -1.04 -6.14
CA PRO A 142 9.47 -2.30 -6.88
C PRO A 142 8.25 -3.16 -6.52
N THR A 143 7.60 -3.72 -7.53
CA THR A 143 6.41 -4.56 -7.38
C THR A 143 6.81 -6.01 -7.13
N ILE A 144 6.23 -6.64 -6.10
CA ILE A 144 6.31 -8.08 -5.82
C ILE A 144 5.08 -8.79 -6.38
N ALA A 145 3.89 -8.27 -6.10
CA ALA A 145 2.64 -8.68 -6.72
C ALA A 145 1.81 -7.44 -7.05
N ASP A 146 1.40 -7.30 -8.31
CA ASP A 146 0.53 -6.19 -8.73
C ASP A 146 -0.92 -6.42 -8.29
N TRP A 147 -1.78 -5.42 -8.48
CA TRP A 147 -3.19 -5.50 -8.12
C TRP A 147 -3.85 -6.77 -8.64
N THR A 148 -4.14 -7.67 -7.72
CA THR A 148 -4.65 -9.01 -8.00
C THR A 148 -5.95 -9.25 -7.23
N ASP A 149 -6.98 -9.74 -7.91
CA ASP A 149 -8.25 -10.12 -7.29
C ASP A 149 -8.08 -11.32 -6.35
N SER A 150 -8.76 -11.29 -5.21
CA SER A 150 -8.81 -12.42 -4.29
C SER A 150 -10.17 -12.58 -3.63
N ALA A 151 -10.74 -13.77 -3.75
CA ALA A 151 -11.98 -14.13 -3.07
C ALA A 151 -11.85 -14.17 -1.53
N ALA A 152 -10.64 -14.21 -0.99
CA ALA A 152 -10.39 -14.12 0.44
C ALA A 152 -10.68 -12.73 1.02
N ILE A 153 -10.71 -11.69 0.19
CA ILE A 153 -10.98 -10.31 0.61
C ILE A 153 -12.49 -10.07 0.59
N LYS A 154 -13.04 -9.74 1.75
CA LYS A 154 -14.41 -9.25 1.84
C LYS A 154 -14.46 -7.88 1.19
N LYS A 155 -15.32 -7.72 0.19
CA LYS A 155 -15.55 -6.45 -0.50
C LYS A 155 -16.46 -5.55 0.34
N ALA A 156 -16.33 -4.24 0.13
CA ALA A 156 -17.29 -3.30 0.69
C ALA A 156 -18.67 -3.52 0.10
N ASP A 157 -19.70 -3.46 0.94
CA ASP A 157 -21.10 -3.37 0.54
C ASP A 157 -21.46 -1.92 0.14
N THR A 158 -22.74 -1.66 -0.08
CA THR A 158 -23.24 -0.32 -0.43
C THR A 158 -23.04 0.72 0.67
N SER A 159 -22.85 0.28 1.94
CA SER A 159 -22.46 1.16 3.05
C SER A 159 -20.97 1.43 3.09
N GLY A 160 -20.18 0.73 2.27
CA GLY A 160 -18.72 0.80 2.20
C GLY A 160 -18.00 0.20 3.40
N LYS A 161 -18.74 -0.41 4.32
CA LYS A 161 -18.16 -0.98 5.54
C LYS A 161 -17.76 -2.43 5.30
N MET A 162 -16.50 -2.73 5.60
CA MET A 162 -15.97 -4.10 5.52
C MET A 162 -14.85 -4.32 6.53
N SER A 163 -14.72 -5.55 6.99
CA SER A 163 -13.65 -5.94 7.91
C SER A 163 -12.85 -7.11 7.36
N ASN A 164 -11.52 -6.94 7.31
CA ASN A 164 -10.57 -7.98 6.89
C ASN A 164 -9.40 -8.05 7.86
N THR A 165 -8.99 -9.26 8.18
CA THR A 165 -7.76 -9.51 8.94
C THR A 165 -6.62 -9.79 7.95
N LEU A 166 -5.56 -9.00 8.01
CA LEU A 166 -4.33 -9.22 7.26
C LEU A 166 -3.28 -9.81 8.18
N ALA A 167 -2.49 -10.74 7.63
CA ALA A 167 -1.30 -11.25 8.29
C ALA A 167 -0.16 -11.40 7.29
N VAL A 168 1.05 -11.13 7.75
CA VAL A 168 2.30 -11.44 7.04
C VAL A 168 3.08 -12.41 7.91
N ASP A 169 3.23 -13.62 7.41
CA ASP A 169 3.93 -14.72 8.06
C ASP A 169 5.33 -14.85 7.48
N VAL A 170 6.33 -14.43 8.24
CA VAL A 170 7.73 -14.46 7.84
C VAL A 170 8.36 -15.77 8.32
N GLY A 171 8.74 -16.61 7.38
CA GLY A 171 9.52 -17.83 7.62
C GLY A 171 10.97 -17.66 7.19
N LYS A 172 11.77 -18.73 7.30
CA LYS A 172 13.18 -18.74 6.91
C LYS A 172 13.35 -18.47 5.41
N ASP A 173 12.59 -19.17 4.57
CA ASP A 173 12.78 -19.19 3.12
C ASP A 173 11.65 -18.46 2.37
N LYS A 174 10.49 -18.33 3.00
CA LYS A 174 9.28 -17.76 2.41
C LYS A 174 8.62 -16.76 3.35
N VAL A 175 8.07 -15.70 2.76
CA VAL A 175 7.12 -14.78 3.38
C VAL A 175 5.75 -15.03 2.76
N ARG A 176 4.75 -15.31 3.60
CA ARG A 176 3.37 -15.58 3.18
C ARG A 176 2.49 -14.39 3.54
N PHE A 177 1.60 -14.03 2.64
CA PHE A 177 0.65 -12.94 2.80
C PHE A 177 -0.76 -13.51 2.87
N LEU A 178 -1.45 -13.25 3.97
CA LEU A 178 -2.74 -13.86 4.26
C LEU A 178 -3.83 -12.80 4.45
N VAL A 179 -5.02 -13.09 3.94
CA VAL A 179 -6.24 -12.33 4.22
C VAL A 179 -7.27 -13.29 4.79
N ASN A 180 -7.83 -12.96 5.95
CA ASN A 180 -8.83 -13.75 6.66
C ASN A 180 -8.39 -15.23 6.87
N GLY A 181 -7.09 -15.44 7.08
CA GLY A 181 -6.49 -16.77 7.26
C GLY A 181 -6.17 -17.54 5.97
N THR A 182 -6.55 -17.03 4.82
CA THR A 182 -6.24 -17.61 3.50
C THR A 182 -4.97 -16.97 2.94
N GLU A 183 -3.98 -17.79 2.53
CA GLU A 183 -2.80 -17.33 1.81
C GLU A 183 -3.21 -16.82 0.42
N VAL A 184 -2.90 -15.56 0.13
CA VAL A 184 -3.19 -14.91 -1.16
C VAL A 184 -1.95 -14.76 -2.02
N ALA A 185 -0.76 -14.75 -1.41
CA ALA A 185 0.53 -14.71 -2.09
C ALA A 185 1.65 -15.24 -1.19
N ALA A 186 2.74 -15.65 -1.83
CA ALA A 186 4.01 -15.93 -1.15
C ALA A 186 5.19 -15.40 -1.98
N ALA A 187 6.26 -15.01 -1.31
CA ALA A 187 7.51 -14.59 -1.94
C ALA A 187 8.71 -15.21 -1.22
N ASP A 188 9.84 -15.32 -1.93
CA ASP A 188 11.09 -15.70 -1.29
C ASP A 188 11.51 -14.62 -0.31
N THR A 189 11.97 -15.00 0.89
CA THR A 189 12.40 -14.03 1.93
C THR A 189 13.49 -13.09 1.41
N ALA A 190 14.35 -13.55 0.50
CA ALA A 190 15.39 -12.73 -0.14
C ALA A 190 14.83 -11.58 -1.01
N LYS A 191 13.58 -11.65 -1.44
CA LYS A 191 12.90 -10.63 -2.27
C LYS A 191 12.10 -9.61 -1.46
N VAL A 192 12.04 -9.80 -0.13
CA VAL A 192 11.18 -9.03 0.79
C VAL A 192 12.07 -8.39 1.85
N ASP A 193 11.87 -7.09 2.13
CA ASP A 193 12.41 -6.52 3.35
C ASP A 193 11.57 -7.05 4.52
N ALA A 194 12.10 -8.07 5.23
CA ALA A 194 11.37 -8.77 6.25
C ALA A 194 11.80 -8.43 7.68
N ALA A 195 13.10 -8.15 7.91
CA ALA A 195 13.61 -7.83 9.24
C ALA A 195 13.57 -6.31 9.50
N GLY A 196 12.90 -5.89 10.57
CA GLY A 196 12.79 -4.48 10.92
C GLY A 196 11.44 -4.12 11.56
N ILE A 197 11.11 -2.83 11.52
CA ILE A 197 9.86 -2.31 12.10
C ILE A 197 8.66 -2.81 11.28
N ALA A 198 7.63 -3.29 11.96
CA ALA A 198 6.32 -3.52 11.37
C ALA A 198 5.35 -2.39 11.77
N GLY A 199 4.34 -2.16 10.95
CA GLY A 199 3.37 -1.11 11.15
C GLY A 199 2.21 -1.18 10.17
N LEU A 200 1.55 -0.07 10.01
CA LEU A 200 0.36 0.09 9.20
C LEU A 200 0.64 1.04 8.03
N ARG A 201 0.00 0.80 6.90
CA ARG A 201 -0.11 1.79 5.82
C ARG A 201 -1.59 2.06 5.57
N ILE A 202 -1.96 3.32 5.60
CA ILE A 202 -3.30 3.80 5.29
C ILE A 202 -3.15 4.81 4.16
N ASN A 203 -3.82 4.56 3.04
CA ASN A 203 -3.80 5.47 1.91
C ASN A 203 -4.69 6.70 2.18
N HIS A 204 -4.79 7.57 1.18
CA HIS A 204 -5.48 8.83 1.35
C HIS A 204 -7.02 8.68 1.39
N ASN A 205 -7.69 9.67 1.97
CA ASN A 205 -9.16 9.78 1.99
C ASN A 205 -9.92 8.61 2.62
N LEU A 206 -9.28 7.90 3.56
CA LEU A 206 -9.82 6.74 4.23
C LEU A 206 -10.31 7.03 5.65
N ASN A 207 -11.31 6.25 6.06
CA ASN A 207 -11.85 6.13 7.41
C ASN A 207 -11.75 4.66 7.81
N VAL A 208 -10.71 4.30 8.61
CA VAL A 208 -10.37 2.90 8.92
C VAL A 208 -10.13 2.72 10.41
N HIS A 209 -10.76 1.71 10.99
CA HIS A 209 -10.47 1.24 12.32
C HIS A 209 -9.55 0.03 12.27
N VAL A 210 -8.51 0.00 13.10
CA VAL A 210 -7.51 -1.08 13.16
C VAL A 210 -7.45 -1.66 14.57
N GLU A 211 -7.65 -2.97 14.67
CA GLU A 211 -7.63 -3.70 15.93
C GLU A 211 -6.61 -4.84 15.89
N GLY A 212 -6.12 -5.23 17.07
CA GLY A 212 -5.31 -6.42 17.25
C GLY A 212 -3.98 -6.39 16.48
N PHE A 213 -3.41 -5.18 16.26
CA PHE A 213 -2.08 -5.10 15.66
C PHE A 213 -1.04 -5.73 16.58
N THR A 214 -0.36 -6.75 16.09
CA THR A 214 0.66 -7.49 16.83
C THR A 214 1.81 -7.91 15.93
N VAL A 215 3.00 -8.01 16.53
CA VAL A 215 4.20 -8.63 15.93
C VAL A 215 4.65 -9.70 16.92
N LYS A 216 4.58 -10.98 16.51
CA LYS A 216 4.88 -12.13 17.37
C LYS A 216 5.96 -12.99 16.77
N SER A 217 7.06 -13.21 17.48
CA SER A 217 8.08 -14.21 17.11
C SER A 217 7.48 -15.62 17.14
N ARG A 218 8.00 -16.49 16.29
CA ARG A 218 7.66 -17.94 16.19
C ARG A 218 8.84 -18.79 16.56
#